data_b6628324072f9ee9afe1f3487cca9e6b
#
_entry.id   b6628324072f9ee9afe1f3487cca9e6b
#
_cell.length_a   1.000
_cell.length_b   1.000
_cell.length_c   1.000
_cell.angle_alpha   90.00
_cell.angle_beta   90.00
_cell.angle_gamma   90.00
#
_symmetry.space_group_name_H-M   'P 1'
#
loop_
_entity.id
_entity.type
_entity.pdbx_description
1 polymer ?
#
loop_
_entity_poly.entity_id
_entity_poly.type
_entity_poly.pdbx_seq_one_letter_code
_entity_poly.pdbx_strand_id
1 'polypeptide(L)'
;MTEATCPLVLVAHRAVARLVAQGYHPVLVGKRDHVEVRGMTEDLAEYDVVLSEEEVLALKERPRYGVAAQTTQPIAKVRGLVELLRRRFPGSEVRFVDTVCRPTKERQAAAVEIARQAEVVVVIGGWHSNNTRELVATCSRYCARVHQVQTAADLLPDWFVGAETVGLTAGTSTPDQVIDDIYDWLVTHARRQSQGEPGAGTFSDHPTLPELRAA
;
A
#
# COMPACT_ATOMS: atom_id res chain seq x y z
N MET A 1 -11.58 -22.96 -17.97
CA MET A 1 -11.10 -22.27 -16.74
C MET A 1 -11.00 -20.81 -17.08
N THR A 2 -11.75 -19.95 -16.41
CA THR A 2 -11.64 -18.49 -16.60
C THR A 2 -10.43 -18.02 -15.77
N GLU A 3 -9.41 -17.52 -16.43
CA GLU A 3 -8.24 -16.95 -15.74
C GLU A 3 -8.67 -15.67 -15.02
N ALA A 4 -8.63 -15.69 -13.69
CA ALA A 4 -9.00 -14.55 -12.84
C ALA A 4 -7.83 -13.58 -12.60
N THR A 5 -6.72 -13.73 -13.34
CA THR A 5 -5.54 -12.88 -13.22
C THR A 5 -5.81 -11.49 -13.78
N CYS A 6 -5.56 -10.45 -12.99
CA CYS A 6 -5.68 -9.08 -13.46
C CYS A 6 -4.78 -8.85 -14.69
N PRO A 7 -5.30 -8.29 -15.81
CA PRO A 7 -4.49 -8.03 -17.01
C PRO A 7 -3.22 -7.20 -16.76
N LEU A 8 -3.23 -6.34 -15.75
CA LEU A 8 -2.08 -5.50 -15.38
C LEU A 8 -0.93 -6.33 -14.78
N VAL A 9 -1.23 -7.44 -14.10
CA VAL A 9 -0.22 -8.39 -13.60
C VAL A 9 0.47 -9.09 -14.78
N LEU A 10 -0.28 -9.45 -15.83
CA LEU A 10 0.31 -10.02 -17.05
C LEU A 10 1.23 -9.03 -17.78
N VAL A 11 0.90 -7.74 -17.73
CA VAL A 11 1.79 -6.69 -18.29
C VAL A 11 3.09 -6.62 -17.49
N ALA A 12 3.03 -6.69 -16.15
CA ALA A 12 4.20 -6.70 -15.29
C ALA A 12 5.08 -7.93 -15.56
N HIS A 13 4.49 -9.13 -15.65
CA HIS A 13 5.20 -10.36 -15.99
C HIS A 13 5.93 -10.25 -17.35
N ARG A 14 5.24 -9.77 -18.39
CA ARG A 14 5.86 -9.56 -19.71
C ARG A 14 6.99 -8.54 -19.68
N ALA A 15 6.91 -7.52 -18.83
CA ALA A 15 7.97 -6.53 -18.67
C ALA A 15 9.24 -7.17 -18.09
N VAL A 16 9.10 -8.02 -17.07
CA VAL A 16 10.21 -8.79 -16.49
C VAL A 16 10.84 -9.73 -17.52
N ALA A 17 10.02 -10.52 -18.23
CA ALA A 17 10.50 -11.42 -19.28
C ALA A 17 11.29 -10.68 -20.38
N ARG A 18 10.86 -9.48 -20.75
CA ARG A 18 11.59 -8.63 -21.72
C ARG A 18 12.95 -8.16 -21.19
N LEU A 19 13.02 -7.77 -19.91
CA LEU A 19 14.28 -7.38 -19.28
C LEU A 19 15.27 -8.54 -19.28
N VAL A 20 14.83 -9.73 -18.90
CA VAL A 20 15.65 -10.95 -18.93
C VAL A 20 16.13 -11.28 -20.35
N ALA A 21 15.24 -11.24 -21.36
CA ALA A 21 15.59 -11.47 -22.75
C ALA A 21 16.60 -10.44 -23.29
N GLN A 22 16.70 -9.27 -22.69
CA GLN A 22 17.68 -8.23 -23.01
C GLN A 22 18.98 -8.35 -22.18
N GLY A 23 19.14 -9.41 -21.41
CA GLY A 23 20.34 -9.71 -20.62
C GLY A 23 20.46 -8.92 -19.31
N TYR A 24 19.34 -8.40 -18.77
CA TYR A 24 19.32 -7.79 -17.44
C TYR A 24 19.06 -8.85 -16.36
N HIS A 25 19.77 -8.75 -15.25
CA HIS A 25 19.42 -9.50 -14.05
C HIS A 25 18.17 -8.91 -13.42
N PRO A 26 17.07 -9.69 -13.25
CA PRO A 26 15.80 -9.16 -12.78
C PRO A 26 15.82 -8.92 -11.28
N VAL A 27 15.39 -7.73 -10.87
CA VAL A 27 15.14 -7.33 -9.47
C VAL A 27 13.69 -6.91 -9.34
N LEU A 28 12.92 -7.60 -8.49
CA LEU A 28 11.52 -7.31 -8.24
C LEU A 28 11.36 -6.56 -6.92
N VAL A 29 10.80 -5.36 -6.98
CA VAL A 29 10.42 -4.63 -5.78
C VAL A 29 9.02 -5.08 -5.36
N GLY A 30 8.95 -5.90 -4.30
CA GLY A 30 7.68 -6.47 -3.84
C GLY A 30 7.83 -7.47 -2.71
N LYS A 31 6.69 -7.90 -2.17
CA LYS A 31 6.66 -8.90 -1.12
C LYS A 31 6.92 -10.30 -1.72
N ARG A 32 8.01 -10.96 -1.29
CA ARG A 32 8.50 -12.24 -1.84
C ARG A 32 7.42 -13.32 -1.93
N ASP A 33 6.62 -13.48 -0.87
CA ASP A 33 5.58 -14.52 -0.79
C ASP A 33 4.25 -14.13 -1.42
N HIS A 34 4.16 -12.95 -2.02
CA HIS A 34 2.94 -12.50 -2.68
C HIS A 34 2.72 -13.27 -3.98
N VAL A 35 1.47 -13.70 -4.24
CA VAL A 35 1.11 -14.50 -5.43
C VAL A 35 1.54 -13.84 -6.74
N GLU A 36 1.42 -12.51 -6.84
CA GLU A 36 1.83 -11.73 -8.00
C GLU A 36 3.35 -11.80 -8.21
N VAL A 37 4.16 -11.61 -7.15
CA VAL A 37 5.63 -11.66 -7.23
C VAL A 37 6.08 -13.06 -7.61
N ARG A 38 5.48 -14.10 -7.01
CA ARG A 38 5.76 -15.49 -7.39
C ARG A 38 5.44 -15.74 -8.86
N GLY A 39 4.27 -15.31 -9.36
CA GLY A 39 3.92 -15.46 -10.76
C GLY A 39 4.83 -14.69 -11.72
N MET A 40 5.45 -13.58 -11.29
CA MET A 40 6.45 -12.86 -12.10
C MET A 40 7.84 -13.52 -12.10
N THR A 41 8.11 -14.45 -11.18
CA THR A 41 9.44 -15.05 -10.97
C THR A 41 9.50 -16.55 -11.24
N GLU A 42 8.35 -17.23 -11.37
CA GLU A 42 8.29 -18.71 -11.50
C GLU A 42 9.07 -19.28 -12.70
N ASP A 43 9.15 -18.52 -13.79
CA ASP A 43 9.86 -18.90 -15.01
C ASP A 43 11.32 -18.39 -15.05
N LEU A 44 11.81 -17.75 -13.98
CA LEU A 44 13.14 -17.15 -13.95
C LEU A 44 14.16 -18.08 -13.27
N ALA A 45 15.29 -18.31 -13.94
CA ALA A 45 16.38 -19.10 -13.38
C ALA A 45 17.13 -18.38 -12.24
N GLU A 46 17.30 -17.06 -12.39
CA GLU A 46 17.92 -16.19 -11.38
C GLU A 46 17.13 -14.91 -11.25
N TYR A 47 16.91 -14.45 -10.02
CA TYR A 47 16.28 -13.18 -9.71
C TYR A 47 16.52 -12.78 -8.26
N ASP A 48 16.33 -11.48 -7.99
CA ASP A 48 16.26 -10.97 -6.63
C ASP A 48 14.91 -10.31 -6.36
N VAL A 49 14.43 -10.42 -5.11
CA VAL A 49 13.24 -9.73 -4.64
C VAL A 49 13.65 -8.86 -3.46
N VAL A 50 13.35 -7.56 -3.54
CA VAL A 50 13.69 -6.57 -2.52
C VAL A 50 12.46 -5.76 -2.12
N LEU A 51 12.39 -5.38 -0.85
CA LEU A 51 11.32 -4.54 -0.32
C LEU A 51 11.85 -3.49 0.67
N SER A 52 13.13 -3.57 1.05
CA SER A 52 13.79 -2.63 1.96
C SER A 52 15.14 -2.15 1.40
N GLU A 53 15.70 -1.11 2.02
CA GLU A 53 17.01 -0.58 1.67
C GLU A 53 18.11 -1.61 1.99
N GLU A 54 17.99 -2.31 3.11
CA GLU A 54 18.94 -3.35 3.53
C GLU A 54 19.03 -4.48 2.49
N GLU A 55 17.87 -4.89 1.94
CA GLU A 55 17.84 -5.92 0.90
C GLU A 55 18.51 -5.44 -0.40
N VAL A 56 18.36 -4.17 -0.77
CA VAL A 56 19.07 -3.58 -1.93
C VAL A 56 20.59 -3.52 -1.67
N LEU A 57 21.00 -3.14 -0.45
CA LEU A 57 22.42 -3.08 -0.09
C LEU A 57 23.09 -4.47 -0.04
N ALA A 58 22.31 -5.53 0.21
CA ALA A 58 22.77 -6.91 0.24
C ALA A 58 22.91 -7.55 -1.16
N LEU A 59 22.41 -6.89 -2.23
CA LEU A 59 22.53 -7.40 -3.59
C LEU A 59 23.99 -7.55 -4.01
N LYS A 60 24.25 -8.59 -4.82
CA LYS A 60 25.56 -8.80 -5.46
C LYS A 60 25.66 -7.90 -6.68
N GLU A 61 26.86 -7.35 -6.92
CA GLU A 61 27.11 -6.54 -8.11
C GLU A 61 26.90 -7.35 -9.41
N ARG A 62 26.16 -6.75 -10.34
CA ARG A 62 25.89 -7.29 -11.68
C ARG A 62 26.09 -6.19 -12.71
N PRO A 63 26.53 -6.49 -13.93
CA PRO A 63 26.71 -5.48 -14.97
C PRO A 63 25.42 -4.73 -15.34
N ARG A 64 24.28 -5.45 -15.29
CA ARG A 64 22.97 -4.93 -15.72
C ARG A 64 21.85 -5.40 -14.82
N TYR A 65 21.06 -4.47 -14.27
CA TYR A 65 19.87 -4.75 -13.46
C TYR A 65 18.61 -4.31 -14.19
N GLY A 66 17.64 -5.20 -14.31
CA GLY A 66 16.30 -4.90 -14.80
C GLY A 66 15.32 -4.86 -13.64
N VAL A 67 14.86 -3.68 -13.27
CA VAL A 67 13.97 -3.52 -12.10
C VAL A 67 12.53 -3.41 -12.55
N ALA A 68 11.66 -4.20 -11.93
CA ALA A 68 10.20 -4.10 -11.99
C ALA A 68 9.62 -4.13 -10.59
N ALA A 69 8.34 -3.85 -10.44
CA ALA A 69 7.68 -3.81 -9.14
C ALA A 69 6.37 -4.60 -9.16
N GLN A 70 5.99 -5.13 -8.01
CA GLN A 70 4.63 -5.59 -7.75
C GLN A 70 3.66 -4.43 -8.02
N THR A 71 2.57 -4.70 -8.72
CA THR A 71 1.67 -3.65 -9.26
C THR A 71 1.02 -2.76 -8.20
N THR A 72 0.99 -3.22 -6.95
CA THR A 72 0.38 -2.52 -5.81
C THR A 72 1.39 -1.85 -4.88
N GLN A 73 2.68 -1.84 -5.20
CA GLN A 73 3.69 -1.17 -4.37
C GLN A 73 3.57 0.36 -4.44
N PRO A 74 3.90 1.08 -3.35
CA PRO A 74 4.01 2.54 -3.39
C PRO A 74 5.09 2.98 -4.37
N ILE A 75 4.70 3.74 -5.40
CA ILE A 75 5.63 4.14 -6.46
C ILE A 75 6.81 4.97 -5.92
N ALA A 76 6.60 5.78 -4.89
CA ALA A 76 7.66 6.56 -4.25
C ALA A 76 8.72 5.64 -3.60
N LYS A 77 8.28 4.57 -2.92
CA LYS A 77 9.16 3.54 -2.34
C LYS A 77 9.96 2.83 -3.43
N VAL A 78 9.27 2.39 -4.49
CA VAL A 78 9.92 1.72 -5.62
C VAL A 78 11.04 2.59 -6.22
N ARG A 79 10.73 3.86 -6.49
CA ARG A 79 11.73 4.82 -7.02
C ARG A 79 12.89 5.04 -6.07
N GLY A 80 12.63 5.15 -4.76
CA GLY A 80 13.68 5.27 -3.75
C GLY A 80 14.65 4.09 -3.77
N LEU A 81 14.13 2.84 -3.83
CA LEU A 81 14.96 1.65 -3.91
C LEU A 81 15.73 1.55 -5.24
N VAL A 82 15.14 1.97 -6.36
CA VAL A 82 15.84 2.05 -7.66
C VAL A 82 17.00 3.05 -7.61
N GLU A 83 16.79 4.22 -7.02
CA GLU A 83 17.86 5.21 -6.86
C GLU A 83 18.96 4.74 -5.90
N LEU A 84 18.60 4.03 -4.84
CA LEU A 84 19.57 3.39 -3.95
C LEU A 84 20.41 2.35 -4.71
N LEU A 85 19.79 1.51 -5.54
CA LEU A 85 20.48 0.52 -6.37
C LEU A 85 21.48 1.19 -7.33
N ARG A 86 21.10 2.29 -7.97
CA ARG A 86 21.99 3.08 -8.85
C ARG A 86 23.17 3.64 -8.10
N ARG A 87 22.95 4.17 -6.89
CA ARG A 87 24.04 4.71 -6.05
C ARG A 87 24.96 3.60 -5.54
N ARG A 88 24.39 2.44 -5.23
CA ARG A 88 25.16 1.28 -4.71
C ARG A 88 26.12 0.71 -5.76
N PHE A 89 25.68 0.66 -7.02
CA PHE A 89 26.44 0.08 -8.13
C PHE A 89 26.54 1.07 -9.30
N PRO A 90 27.40 2.11 -9.18
CA PRO A 90 27.49 3.17 -10.19
C PRO A 90 28.06 2.70 -11.54
N GLY A 91 28.74 1.54 -11.56
CA GLY A 91 29.23 0.90 -12.79
C GLY A 91 28.19 0.03 -13.50
N SER A 92 27.02 -0.19 -12.89
CA SER A 92 25.97 -1.05 -13.44
C SER A 92 24.94 -0.26 -14.22
N GLU A 93 24.47 -0.83 -15.32
CA GLU A 93 23.30 -0.30 -16.03
C GLU A 93 22.03 -0.70 -15.27
N VAL A 94 21.25 0.27 -14.75
CA VAL A 94 20.00 0.01 -14.02
C VAL A 94 18.83 0.50 -14.85
N ARG A 95 18.07 -0.43 -15.44
CA ARG A 95 16.85 -0.17 -16.21
C ARG A 95 15.63 -0.44 -15.34
N PHE A 96 14.85 0.59 -15.08
CA PHE A 96 13.57 0.49 -14.36
C PHE A 96 12.41 0.51 -15.33
N VAL A 97 11.53 -0.50 -15.26
CA VAL A 97 10.24 -0.55 -15.93
C VAL A 97 9.16 -0.35 -14.88
N ASP A 98 8.43 0.76 -14.98
CA ASP A 98 7.36 1.09 -14.03
C ASP A 98 6.13 0.21 -14.28
N THR A 99 6.02 -0.86 -13.51
CA THR A 99 4.92 -1.84 -13.52
C THR A 99 3.87 -1.58 -12.44
N VAL A 100 4.04 -0.56 -11.58
CA VAL A 100 2.99 -0.15 -10.64
C VAL A 100 1.77 0.33 -11.43
N CYS A 101 0.63 -0.29 -11.18
CA CYS A 101 -0.55 -0.02 -11.99
C CYS A 101 -1.12 1.40 -11.76
N ARG A 102 -1.73 1.96 -12.81
CA ARG A 102 -2.29 3.31 -12.78
C ARG A 102 -3.33 3.49 -11.66
N PRO A 103 -4.30 2.58 -11.47
CA PRO A 103 -5.26 2.69 -10.36
C PRO A 103 -4.59 2.75 -8.98
N THR A 104 -3.49 2.00 -8.76
CA THR A 104 -2.73 2.08 -7.51
C THR A 104 -2.10 3.46 -7.33
N LYS A 105 -1.47 4.02 -8.37
CA LYS A 105 -0.86 5.36 -8.31
C LYS A 105 -1.88 6.45 -8.04
N GLU A 106 -3.02 6.42 -8.72
CA GLU A 106 -4.12 7.37 -8.54
C GLU A 106 -4.67 7.31 -7.11
N ARG A 107 -4.89 6.10 -6.60
CA ARG A 107 -5.35 5.90 -5.21
C ARG A 107 -4.32 6.38 -4.18
N GLN A 108 -3.05 6.12 -4.39
CA GLN A 108 -1.98 6.61 -3.52
C GLN A 108 -1.89 8.14 -3.54
N ALA A 109 -2.02 8.77 -4.71
CA ALA A 109 -2.02 10.23 -4.82
C ALA A 109 -3.23 10.84 -4.10
N ALA A 110 -4.42 10.30 -4.30
CA ALA A 110 -5.64 10.74 -3.60
C ALA A 110 -5.52 10.54 -2.08
N ALA A 111 -4.97 9.42 -1.62
CA ALA A 111 -4.77 9.17 -0.20
C ALA A 111 -3.80 10.17 0.45
N VAL A 112 -2.72 10.55 -0.26
CA VAL A 112 -1.79 11.61 0.22
C VAL A 112 -2.49 12.95 0.31
N GLU A 113 -3.30 13.32 -0.68
CA GLU A 113 -4.04 14.58 -0.67
C GLU A 113 -5.05 14.64 0.47
N ILE A 114 -5.83 13.58 0.66
CA ILE A 114 -6.75 13.43 1.78
C ILE A 114 -6.01 13.55 3.12
N ALA A 115 -4.90 12.82 3.29
CA ALA A 115 -4.15 12.80 4.54
C ALA A 115 -3.49 14.14 4.90
N ARG A 116 -3.23 15.01 3.92
CA ARG A 116 -2.70 16.36 4.15
C ARG A 116 -3.76 17.35 4.60
N GLN A 117 -5.01 17.09 4.27
CA GLN A 117 -6.13 18.01 4.54
C GLN A 117 -6.96 17.58 5.75
N ALA A 118 -6.93 16.28 6.09
CA ALA A 118 -7.74 15.71 7.15
C ALA A 118 -6.99 15.65 8.50
N GLU A 119 -7.71 15.83 9.57
CA GLU A 119 -7.21 15.68 10.95
C GLU A 119 -7.28 14.24 11.43
N VAL A 120 -8.23 13.47 10.88
CA VAL A 120 -8.35 12.01 11.07
C VAL A 120 -8.53 11.37 9.71
N VAL A 121 -7.84 10.26 9.44
CA VAL A 121 -8.02 9.47 8.23
C VAL A 121 -8.50 8.07 8.59
N VAL A 122 -9.59 7.65 7.97
CA VAL A 122 -10.11 6.28 8.04
C VAL A 122 -9.76 5.56 6.74
N VAL A 123 -9.00 4.48 6.85
CA VAL A 123 -8.58 3.62 5.73
C VAL A 123 -9.38 2.32 5.79
N ILE A 124 -10.25 2.12 4.81
CA ILE A 124 -11.16 0.95 4.77
C ILE A 124 -10.51 -0.20 4.03
N GLY A 125 -10.52 -1.39 4.64
CA GLY A 125 -10.11 -2.63 3.98
C GLY A 125 -9.53 -3.66 4.92
N GLY A 126 -9.41 -4.89 4.42
CA GLY A 126 -9.00 -6.04 5.20
C GLY A 126 -7.62 -5.90 5.85
N TRP A 127 -7.49 -6.36 7.10
CA TRP A 127 -6.24 -6.34 7.89
C TRP A 127 -5.07 -7.04 7.18
N HIS A 128 -5.37 -8.07 6.38
CA HIS A 128 -4.37 -8.85 5.64
C HIS A 128 -4.08 -8.28 4.24
N SER A 129 -4.84 -7.28 3.77
CA SER A 129 -4.63 -6.66 2.47
C SER A 129 -3.34 -5.84 2.46
N ASN A 130 -2.39 -6.23 1.61
CA ASN A 130 -1.15 -5.48 1.44
C ASN A 130 -1.41 -4.04 0.97
N ASN A 131 -2.34 -3.86 0.02
CA ASN A 131 -2.69 -2.54 -0.49
C ASN A 131 -3.30 -1.65 0.60
N THR A 132 -4.16 -2.18 1.48
CA THR A 132 -4.74 -1.41 2.59
C THR A 132 -3.66 -0.97 3.58
N ARG A 133 -2.76 -1.87 3.98
CA ARG A 133 -1.64 -1.53 4.87
C ARG A 133 -0.70 -0.48 4.28
N GLU A 134 -0.43 -0.55 2.98
CA GLU A 134 0.38 0.47 2.29
C GLU A 134 -0.33 1.83 2.22
N LEU A 135 -1.67 1.86 2.12
CA LEU A 135 -2.44 3.10 2.25
C LEU A 135 -2.35 3.68 3.65
N VAL A 136 -2.51 2.85 4.70
CA VAL A 136 -2.32 3.28 6.10
C VAL A 136 -0.94 3.88 6.29
N ALA A 137 0.13 3.16 5.90
CA ALA A 137 1.50 3.64 6.01
C ALA A 137 1.74 4.94 5.20
N THR A 138 1.06 5.10 4.07
CA THR A 138 1.14 6.32 3.26
C THR A 138 0.46 7.50 3.96
N CYS A 139 -0.77 7.31 4.45
CA CYS A 139 -1.51 8.35 5.16
C CYS A 139 -0.81 8.78 6.47
N SER A 140 -0.24 7.84 7.23
CA SER A 140 0.44 8.11 8.51
C SER A 140 1.69 8.99 8.37
N ARG A 141 2.20 9.20 7.16
CA ARG A 141 3.29 10.16 6.92
C ARG A 141 2.82 11.62 6.92
N TYR A 142 1.52 11.85 6.75
CA TYR A 142 0.94 13.19 6.59
C TYR A 142 -0.14 13.52 7.60
N CYS A 143 -0.76 12.51 8.22
CA CYS A 143 -1.79 12.64 9.25
C CYS A 143 -1.38 11.81 10.48
N ALA A 144 -1.47 12.40 11.66
CA ALA A 144 -1.09 11.72 12.91
C ALA A 144 -2.16 10.72 13.39
N ARG A 145 -3.44 10.94 13.02
CA ARG A 145 -4.56 10.09 13.43
C ARG A 145 -5.08 9.30 12.23
N VAL A 146 -4.51 8.11 11.99
CA VAL A 146 -4.90 7.21 10.89
C VAL A 146 -5.37 5.88 11.46
N HIS A 147 -6.59 5.49 11.11
CA HIS A 147 -7.22 4.27 11.59
C HIS A 147 -7.62 3.36 10.44
N GLN A 148 -7.26 2.07 10.53
CA GLN A 148 -7.72 1.05 9.60
C GLN A 148 -8.99 0.42 10.15
N VAL A 149 -9.98 0.19 9.28
CA VAL A 149 -11.25 -0.47 9.62
C VAL A 149 -11.66 -1.43 8.51
N GLN A 150 -12.38 -2.49 8.86
CA GLN A 150 -12.99 -3.40 7.88
C GLN A 150 -14.48 -3.14 7.72
N THR A 151 -15.16 -2.68 8.78
CA THR A 151 -16.59 -2.44 8.85
C THR A 151 -16.88 -1.20 9.68
N ALA A 152 -18.11 -0.71 9.63
CA ALA A 152 -18.54 0.41 10.49
C ALA A 152 -18.50 0.09 11.99
N ALA A 153 -18.55 -1.20 12.36
CA ALA A 153 -18.46 -1.63 13.76
C ALA A 153 -17.04 -1.44 14.37
N ASP A 154 -16.02 -1.28 13.53
CA ASP A 154 -14.65 -1.04 13.98
C ASP A 154 -14.40 0.44 14.34
N LEU A 155 -15.35 1.34 14.01
CA LEU A 155 -15.20 2.78 14.27
C LEU A 155 -15.41 3.10 15.75
N LEU A 156 -14.47 3.84 16.34
CA LEU A 156 -14.58 4.32 17.71
C LEU A 156 -14.86 5.82 17.73
N PRO A 157 -15.93 6.29 18.40
CA PRO A 157 -16.30 7.72 18.50
C PRO A 157 -15.14 8.60 19.00
N ASP A 158 -14.33 8.10 19.90
CA ASP A 158 -13.21 8.83 20.50
C ASP A 158 -12.13 9.22 19.51
N TRP A 159 -12.03 8.53 18.36
CA TRP A 159 -11.08 8.90 17.32
C TRP A 159 -11.38 10.25 16.68
N PHE A 160 -12.63 10.70 16.75
CA PHE A 160 -13.13 11.88 16.06
C PHE A 160 -13.31 13.09 16.99
N VAL A 161 -13.00 12.94 18.29
CA VAL A 161 -13.12 14.05 19.24
C VAL A 161 -12.21 15.20 18.81
N GLY A 162 -12.81 16.39 18.67
CA GLY A 162 -12.14 17.64 18.27
C GLY A 162 -11.69 17.66 16.81
N ALA A 163 -12.11 16.71 15.98
CA ALA A 163 -11.82 16.73 14.55
C ALA A 163 -12.90 17.49 13.78
N GLU A 164 -12.47 18.48 12.99
CA GLU A 164 -13.33 19.19 12.04
C GLU A 164 -13.37 18.50 10.67
N THR A 165 -12.30 17.80 10.31
CA THR A 165 -12.16 17.14 9.01
C THR A 165 -11.76 15.69 9.16
N VAL A 166 -12.54 14.79 8.52
CA VAL A 166 -12.26 13.35 8.45
C VAL A 166 -12.08 12.93 7.00
N GLY A 167 -10.94 12.37 6.69
CA GLY A 167 -10.63 11.81 5.37
C GLY A 167 -10.99 10.34 5.29
N LEU A 168 -11.55 9.90 4.15
CA LEU A 168 -11.93 8.52 3.90
C LEU A 168 -11.22 7.99 2.66
N THR A 169 -10.58 6.84 2.77
CA THR A 169 -9.98 6.13 1.62
C THR A 169 -10.14 4.62 1.78
N ALA A 170 -10.10 3.88 0.69
CA ALA A 170 -10.36 2.44 0.71
C ALA A 170 -9.34 1.64 -0.12
N GLY A 171 -9.08 0.41 0.33
CA GLY A 171 -8.33 -0.57 -0.44
C GLY A 171 -9.05 -0.99 -1.72
N THR A 172 -8.30 -1.49 -2.71
CA THR A 172 -8.81 -1.81 -4.07
C THR A 172 -9.92 -2.86 -4.08
N SER A 173 -9.92 -3.78 -3.13
CA SER A 173 -10.90 -4.89 -3.03
C SER A 173 -11.99 -4.65 -1.99
N THR A 174 -12.12 -3.41 -1.49
CA THR A 174 -13.16 -3.06 -0.52
C THR A 174 -14.50 -2.95 -1.26
N PRO A 175 -15.57 -3.65 -0.83
CA PRO A 175 -16.89 -3.52 -1.42
C PRO A 175 -17.46 -2.11 -1.22
N ASP A 176 -18.17 -1.58 -2.22
CA ASP A 176 -18.77 -0.24 -2.16
C ASP A 176 -19.74 -0.10 -0.98
N GLN A 177 -20.55 -1.13 -0.70
CA GLN A 177 -21.47 -1.15 0.45
C GLN A 177 -20.77 -0.89 1.79
N VAL A 178 -19.57 -1.44 1.99
CA VAL A 178 -18.80 -1.23 3.23
C VAL A 178 -18.33 0.23 3.33
N ILE A 179 -17.99 0.83 2.19
CA ILE A 179 -17.60 2.25 2.13
C ILE A 179 -18.80 3.13 2.49
N ASP A 180 -19.96 2.84 1.92
CA ASP A 180 -21.22 3.56 2.17
C ASP A 180 -21.63 3.44 3.64
N ASP A 181 -21.60 2.23 4.22
CA ASP A 181 -21.95 2.00 5.62
C ASP A 181 -21.05 2.81 6.58
N ILE A 182 -19.75 2.89 6.30
CA ILE A 182 -18.79 3.66 7.09
C ILE A 182 -19.02 5.17 6.90
N TYR A 183 -19.28 5.61 5.68
CA TYR A 183 -19.60 6.99 5.38
C TYR A 183 -20.87 7.45 6.13
N ASP A 184 -21.93 6.65 6.08
CA ASP A 184 -23.20 6.95 6.77
C ASP A 184 -23.02 7.00 8.28
N TRP A 185 -22.20 6.11 8.84
CA TRP A 185 -21.85 6.16 10.26
C TRP A 185 -21.14 7.47 10.61
N LEU A 186 -20.14 7.89 9.82
CA LEU A 186 -19.39 9.14 10.04
C LEU A 186 -20.30 10.35 9.95
N VAL A 187 -21.18 10.44 8.96
CA VAL A 187 -22.15 11.53 8.79
C VAL A 187 -23.11 11.58 9.97
N THR A 188 -23.60 10.43 10.42
CA THR A 188 -24.51 10.34 11.57
C THR A 188 -23.81 10.78 12.85
N HIS A 189 -22.57 10.35 13.06
CA HIS A 189 -21.75 10.72 14.20
C HIS A 189 -21.47 12.22 14.25
N ALA A 190 -21.09 12.83 13.12
CA ALA A 190 -20.84 14.26 13.02
C ALA A 190 -22.10 15.09 13.35
N ARG A 191 -23.28 14.67 12.88
CA ARG A 191 -24.56 15.33 13.20
C ARG A 191 -24.88 15.29 14.68
N ARG A 192 -24.65 14.16 15.35
CA ARG A 192 -24.87 14.03 16.82
C ARG A 192 -23.93 14.93 17.61
N GLN A 193 -22.65 14.99 17.24
CA GLN A 193 -21.69 15.92 17.86
C GLN A 193 -22.13 17.37 17.71
N SER A 194 -22.63 17.77 16.55
CA SER A 194 -23.11 19.13 16.30
C SER A 194 -24.38 19.48 17.09
N GLN A 195 -25.17 18.49 17.52
CA GLN A 195 -26.39 18.66 18.30
C GLN A 195 -26.17 18.58 19.82
N GLY A 196 -24.93 18.39 20.25
CA GLY A 196 -24.57 18.34 21.68
C GLY A 196 -25.05 17.09 22.44
N GLU A 197 -25.42 16.01 21.75
CA GLU A 197 -25.76 14.75 22.38
C GLU A 197 -24.47 14.02 22.83
N PRO A 198 -24.33 13.68 24.13
CA PRO A 198 -23.19 12.89 24.59
C PRO A 198 -23.23 11.51 23.93
N GLY A 199 -22.12 11.13 23.29
CA GLY A 199 -21.96 9.83 22.66
C GLY A 199 -22.32 8.70 23.61
N ALA A 200 -23.38 7.96 23.31
CA ALA A 200 -23.79 6.77 24.07
C ALA A 200 -22.82 5.62 23.78
N GLY A 201 -22.22 5.07 24.83
CA GLY A 201 -21.72 3.71 24.84
C GLY A 201 -20.24 3.52 25.11
N THR A 202 -19.92 3.41 26.38
CA THR A 202 -18.77 2.61 26.85
C THR A 202 -18.92 1.18 26.36
N PHE A 203 -18.17 0.80 25.33
CA PHE A 203 -17.84 -0.59 25.09
C PHE A 203 -16.42 -0.83 25.65
N SER A 204 -16.39 -1.43 26.84
CA SER A 204 -15.20 -2.03 27.39
C SER A 204 -14.82 -3.29 26.60
N ASP A 205 -13.52 -3.54 26.52
CA ASP A 205 -12.86 -4.73 26.03
C ASP A 205 -12.73 -4.88 24.49
N HIS A 206 -11.82 -4.06 23.91
CA HIS A 206 -11.07 -4.51 22.75
C HIS A 206 -9.58 -4.63 23.09
N PRO A 207 -8.92 -5.73 22.68
CA PRO A 207 -7.50 -5.92 22.96
C PRO A 207 -6.68 -4.81 22.27
N THR A 208 -5.87 -4.15 23.05
CA THR A 208 -4.85 -3.20 22.60
C THR A 208 -3.99 -3.85 21.52
N LEU A 209 -3.88 -3.17 20.38
CA LEU A 209 -2.94 -3.52 19.32
C LEU A 209 -1.53 -3.68 19.90
N PRO A 210 -0.79 -4.76 19.54
CA PRO A 210 0.60 -4.86 19.95
C PRO A 210 1.38 -3.70 19.32
N GLU A 211 2.10 -2.98 20.17
CA GLU A 211 3.06 -1.95 19.75
C GLU A 211 3.99 -2.52 18.67
N LEU A 212 3.91 -1.95 17.48
CA LEU A 212 4.93 -2.13 16.46
C LEU A 212 6.19 -1.41 16.95
N ARG A 213 7.01 -2.10 17.75
CA ARG A 213 8.37 -1.68 18.01
C ARG A 213 9.15 -1.82 16.72
N ALA A 214 9.77 -0.70 16.34
CA ALA A 214 10.79 -0.66 15.31
C ALA A 214 11.92 -1.63 15.67
N ALA A 215 12.25 -2.52 14.74
CA ALA A 215 13.51 -3.23 14.63
C ALA A 215 13.93 -3.22 13.16
#